data_5275776d3f26ce2bfb1b53fcfb70ed65
#
_entry.id   5275776d3f26ce2bfb1b53fcfb70ed65
#
_cell.length_a   1.000
_cell.length_b   1.000
_cell.length_c   1.000
_cell.angle_alpha   90.00
_cell.angle_beta   90.00
_cell.angle_gamma   90.00
#
_symmetry.space_group_name_H-M   'P 1'
#
loop_
_entity.id
_entity.type
_entity.pdbx_description
1 polymer ?
#
loop_
_entity_poly.entity_id
_entity_poly.type
_entity_poly.pdbx_seq_one_letter_code
_entity_poly.pdbx_strand_id
1 'polypeptide(L)'
;LNGVTYKLEANNGPNNLHSNPGSYYKRLWDAKIGENSVAFTLHSPDGDQNYPGNFTVTVTYTLSDENGLSLKYDMESDKDTLANLTNHSYFNMDGHDSGDVLSQKVWIDADQFTPSDATLIPTGEYRDVTGTPFDFRTEKTIGQDIHADDEQIKNGGGYDHNYVLKTD
;
A
#
# COMPACT_ATOMS: atom_id res chain seq x y z
N LEU A 1 -3.36 -6.26 21.09
CA LEU A 1 -3.53 -4.85 21.40
C LEU A 1 -3.96 -4.72 22.85
N ASN A 2 -3.28 -3.91 23.67
CA ASN A 2 -3.60 -3.67 25.08
C ASN A 2 -3.82 -4.96 25.90
N GLY A 3 -3.02 -6.01 25.67
CA GLY A 3 -3.12 -7.30 26.34
C GLY A 3 -4.25 -8.21 25.85
N VAL A 4 -5.06 -7.77 24.89
CA VAL A 4 -6.12 -8.58 24.26
C VAL A 4 -5.62 -9.11 22.93
N THR A 5 -5.87 -10.40 22.65
CA THR A 5 -5.56 -11.03 21.38
C THR A 5 -6.77 -10.97 20.46
N TYR A 6 -6.60 -10.34 19.31
CA TYR A 6 -7.58 -10.30 18.23
C TYR A 6 -7.13 -11.22 17.11
N LYS A 7 -7.94 -12.24 16.79
CA LYS A 7 -7.60 -13.21 15.76
C LYS A 7 -8.21 -12.77 14.42
N LEU A 8 -7.39 -12.39 13.48
CA LEU A 8 -7.81 -12.07 12.12
C LEU A 8 -8.04 -13.35 11.30
N GLU A 9 -8.91 -13.30 10.31
CA GLU A 9 -9.16 -14.41 9.42
C GLU A 9 -7.99 -14.60 8.44
N ALA A 10 -7.50 -15.84 8.31
CA ALA A 10 -6.47 -16.18 7.34
C ALA A 10 -7.10 -16.35 5.95
N ASN A 11 -6.67 -15.55 4.97
CA ASN A 11 -7.19 -15.56 3.61
C ASN A 11 -6.10 -15.65 2.54
N ASN A 12 -4.83 -15.67 2.97
CA ASN A 12 -3.66 -15.81 2.11
C ASN A 12 -2.65 -16.75 2.79
N GLY A 13 -2.83 -18.05 2.63
CA GLY A 13 -2.09 -19.06 3.40
C GLY A 13 -2.37 -18.84 4.91
N PRO A 14 -1.33 -18.71 5.74
CA PRO A 14 -1.48 -18.44 7.17
C PRO A 14 -1.80 -16.98 7.52
N ASN A 15 -1.73 -16.08 6.53
CA ASN A 15 -1.77 -14.64 6.72
C ASN A 15 -3.14 -14.03 6.40
N ASN A 16 -3.40 -12.84 6.94
CA ASN A 16 -4.51 -11.98 6.54
C ASN A 16 -4.01 -10.93 5.53
N LEU A 17 -4.62 -10.88 4.34
CA LEU A 17 -4.30 -9.94 3.28
C LEU A 17 -5.49 -9.02 3.02
N HIS A 18 -5.26 -7.70 3.09
CA HIS A 18 -6.27 -6.66 2.80
C HIS A 18 -7.59 -6.84 3.58
N SER A 19 -7.52 -7.38 4.79
CA SER A 19 -8.69 -7.62 5.65
C SER A 19 -9.86 -8.35 4.95
N ASN A 20 -9.55 -9.33 4.08
CA ASN A 20 -10.57 -10.16 3.45
C ASN A 20 -11.16 -11.16 4.48
N PRO A 21 -12.46 -11.57 4.34
CA PRO A 21 -13.38 -11.31 3.22
C PRO A 21 -14.09 -9.96 3.26
N GLY A 22 -14.06 -9.25 4.37
CA GLY A 22 -14.80 -8.00 4.58
C GLY A 22 -14.05 -6.73 4.13
N SER A 23 -13.10 -6.82 3.22
CA SER A 23 -12.25 -5.72 2.76
C SER A 23 -13.02 -4.44 2.39
N TYR A 24 -12.47 -3.30 2.76
CA TYR A 24 -13.09 -2.00 2.51
C TYR A 24 -13.28 -1.69 1.03
N TYR A 25 -12.41 -2.18 0.15
CA TYR A 25 -12.53 -1.98 -1.30
C TYR A 25 -13.74 -2.71 -1.94
N LYS A 26 -14.40 -3.62 -1.20
CA LYS A 26 -15.60 -4.33 -1.65
C LYS A 26 -16.90 -3.72 -1.12
N ARG A 27 -16.82 -2.67 -0.30
CA ARG A 27 -17.97 -2.05 0.34
C ARG A 27 -18.44 -0.83 -0.44
N LEU A 28 -19.67 -0.46 -0.19
CA LEU A 28 -20.21 0.81 -0.64
C LEU A 28 -19.77 1.91 0.34
N TRP A 29 -19.37 3.04 -0.21
CA TRP A 29 -18.92 4.21 0.52
C TRP A 29 -19.89 5.36 0.26
N ASP A 30 -20.16 6.18 1.26
CA ASP A 30 -20.87 7.43 1.09
C ASP A 30 -19.96 8.43 0.37
N ALA A 31 -20.47 9.05 -0.70
CA ALA A 31 -19.70 9.96 -1.53
C ALA A 31 -20.20 11.39 -1.39
N LYS A 32 -19.27 12.35 -1.19
CA LYS A 32 -19.52 13.77 -1.20
C LYS A 32 -18.63 14.43 -2.26
N ILE A 33 -19.28 15.07 -3.25
CA ILE A 33 -18.59 15.74 -4.34
C ILE A 33 -18.32 17.20 -3.93
N GLY A 34 -17.08 17.66 -4.10
CA GLY A 34 -16.64 19.05 -4.03
C GLY A 34 -16.37 19.61 -5.43
N GLU A 35 -15.81 20.84 -5.50
CA GLU A 35 -15.55 21.53 -6.78
C GLU A 35 -14.53 20.75 -7.64
N ASN A 36 -13.39 20.38 -7.06
CA ASN A 36 -12.32 19.60 -7.69
C ASN A 36 -11.91 18.37 -6.86
N SER A 37 -12.84 17.86 -6.05
CA SER A 37 -12.58 16.78 -5.12
C SER A 37 -13.78 15.86 -4.96
N VAL A 38 -13.52 14.65 -4.48
CA VAL A 38 -14.52 13.73 -3.98
C VAL A 38 -14.04 13.10 -2.68
N ALA A 39 -14.88 13.12 -1.66
CA ALA A 39 -14.63 12.45 -0.39
C ALA A 39 -15.51 11.21 -0.28
N PHE A 40 -14.90 10.07 0.04
CA PHE A 40 -15.57 8.80 0.29
C PHE A 40 -15.47 8.47 1.76
N THR A 41 -16.60 8.22 2.43
CA THR A 41 -16.64 7.88 3.84
C THR A 41 -17.19 6.46 4.04
N LEU A 42 -16.52 5.69 4.91
CA LEU A 42 -16.95 4.36 5.33
C LEU A 42 -16.99 4.30 6.85
N HIS A 43 -18.05 3.68 7.37
CA HIS A 43 -18.21 3.35 8.78
C HIS A 43 -18.07 1.84 8.98
N SER A 44 -17.15 1.44 9.85
CA SER A 44 -16.88 0.05 10.21
C SER A 44 -17.21 -0.12 11.69
N PRO A 45 -18.21 -0.95 12.06
CA PRO A 45 -18.62 -1.10 13.44
C PRO A 45 -17.59 -1.84 14.30
N ASP A 46 -17.68 -1.66 15.62
CA ASP A 46 -16.84 -2.39 16.58
C ASP A 46 -16.90 -3.91 16.35
N GLY A 47 -15.75 -4.55 16.26
CA GLY A 47 -15.61 -5.97 16.00
C GLY A 47 -15.67 -6.37 14.53
N ASP A 48 -15.84 -5.42 13.62
CA ASP A 48 -15.80 -5.68 12.19
C ASP A 48 -14.43 -6.29 11.82
N GLN A 49 -14.47 -7.46 11.18
CA GLN A 49 -13.29 -8.26 10.82
C GLN A 49 -12.34 -8.55 12.00
N ASN A 50 -12.92 -8.57 13.22
CA ASN A 50 -12.24 -8.73 14.50
C ASN A 50 -11.32 -7.55 14.91
N TYR A 51 -11.45 -6.39 14.29
CA TYR A 51 -10.81 -5.17 14.78
C TYR A 51 -11.68 -4.49 15.85
N PRO A 52 -11.08 -4.00 16.96
CA PRO A 52 -11.83 -3.27 17.98
C PRO A 52 -12.14 -1.84 17.57
N GLY A 53 -13.24 -1.31 18.07
CA GLY A 53 -13.67 0.07 17.91
C GLY A 53 -14.59 0.32 16.72
N ASN A 54 -15.50 1.27 16.88
CA ASN A 54 -16.21 1.85 15.76
C ASN A 54 -15.24 2.75 15.00
N PHE A 55 -14.97 2.42 13.76
CA PHE A 55 -13.95 3.09 12.94
C PHE A 55 -14.61 3.81 11.77
N THR A 56 -14.27 5.08 11.60
CA THR A 56 -14.69 5.87 10.46
C THR A 56 -13.47 6.28 9.68
N VAL A 57 -13.48 6.05 8.38
CA VAL A 57 -12.46 6.55 7.46
C VAL A 57 -13.09 7.38 6.36
N THR A 58 -12.48 8.53 6.08
CA THR A 58 -12.80 9.36 4.91
C THR A 58 -11.56 9.48 4.05
N VAL A 59 -11.67 9.10 2.77
CA VAL A 59 -10.62 9.26 1.77
C VAL A 59 -11.04 10.36 0.80
N THR A 60 -10.28 11.44 0.76
CA THR A 60 -10.54 12.56 -0.13
C THR A 60 -9.54 12.57 -1.28
N TYR A 61 -10.04 12.49 -2.49
CA TYR A 61 -9.30 12.68 -3.73
C TYR A 61 -9.48 14.12 -4.19
N THR A 62 -8.39 14.81 -4.45
CA THR A 62 -8.41 16.18 -4.97
C THR A 62 -7.52 16.27 -6.20
N LEU A 63 -8.05 16.81 -7.28
CA LEU A 63 -7.30 17.12 -8.49
C LEU A 63 -6.99 18.62 -8.51
N SER A 64 -5.70 18.98 -8.56
CA SER A 64 -5.28 20.37 -8.68
C SER A 64 -5.23 20.84 -10.13
N ASP A 65 -5.24 22.18 -10.33
CA ASP A 65 -5.11 22.80 -11.65
C ASP A 65 -3.75 22.51 -12.32
N GLU A 66 -2.75 22.09 -11.52
CA GLU A 66 -1.42 21.70 -12.01
C GLU A 66 -1.33 20.17 -12.29
N ASN A 67 -2.47 19.49 -12.45
CA ASN A 67 -2.58 18.04 -12.67
C ASN A 67 -2.06 17.18 -11.50
N GLY A 68 -1.99 17.73 -10.29
CA GLY A 68 -1.66 16.97 -9.10
C GLY A 68 -2.88 16.22 -8.56
N LEU A 69 -2.75 14.91 -8.31
CA LEU A 69 -3.76 14.12 -7.62
C LEU A 69 -3.32 13.91 -6.16
N SER A 70 -4.09 14.48 -5.22
CA SER A 70 -3.87 14.31 -3.79
C SER A 70 -4.87 13.33 -3.20
N LEU A 71 -4.39 12.42 -2.36
CA LEU A 71 -5.19 11.49 -1.57
C LEU A 71 -4.95 11.77 -0.09
N LYS A 72 -6.01 12.17 0.62
CA LYS A 72 -5.97 12.44 2.06
C LYS A 72 -6.83 11.41 2.79
N TYR A 73 -6.29 10.83 3.86
CA TYR A 73 -6.98 9.88 4.72
C TYR A 73 -7.23 10.54 6.08
N ASP A 74 -8.49 10.70 6.45
CA ASP A 74 -8.92 11.10 7.79
C ASP A 74 -9.55 9.90 8.47
N MET A 75 -9.07 9.54 9.67
CA MET A 75 -9.47 8.32 10.37
C MET A 75 -9.78 8.62 11.83
N GLU A 76 -10.88 8.07 12.32
CA GLU A 76 -11.31 8.18 13.71
C GLU A 76 -11.75 6.82 14.24
N SER A 77 -11.46 6.54 15.50
CA SER A 77 -11.97 5.37 16.23
C SER A 77 -12.35 5.76 17.66
N ASP A 78 -13.38 5.12 18.20
CA ASP A 78 -13.79 5.29 19.61
C ASP A 78 -12.99 4.41 20.59
N LYS A 79 -12.12 3.52 20.07
CA LYS A 79 -11.20 2.68 20.84
C LYS A 79 -9.84 2.63 20.16
N ASP A 80 -8.83 2.22 20.91
CA ASP A 80 -7.55 1.84 20.32
C ASP A 80 -7.78 0.73 19.29
N THR A 81 -7.25 0.93 18.07
CA THR A 81 -7.38 -0.02 16.97
C THR A 81 -6.14 0.05 16.07
N LEU A 82 -6.08 -0.86 15.09
CA LEU A 82 -5.05 -0.82 14.04
C LEU A 82 -5.64 -0.22 12.77
N ALA A 83 -4.96 0.76 12.20
CA ALA A 83 -5.31 1.36 10.93
C ALA A 83 -4.07 1.46 10.05
N ASN A 84 -4.08 0.79 8.91
CA ASN A 84 -3.01 0.83 7.92
C ASN A 84 -3.65 0.74 6.53
N LEU A 85 -4.09 1.90 6.03
CA LEU A 85 -4.79 2.00 4.74
C LEU A 85 -3.83 2.46 3.64
N THR A 86 -4.09 2.00 2.43
CA THR A 86 -3.34 2.39 1.24
C THR A 86 -4.27 2.62 0.07
N ASN A 87 -3.77 3.29 -0.95
CA ASN A 87 -4.33 3.24 -2.30
C ASN A 87 -3.51 2.23 -3.11
N HIS A 88 -4.18 1.28 -3.73
CA HIS A 88 -3.54 0.20 -4.46
C HIS A 88 -3.69 0.35 -5.98
N SER A 89 -3.60 1.56 -6.49
CA SER A 89 -3.61 1.80 -7.94
C SER A 89 -2.32 1.32 -8.59
N TYR A 90 -2.46 0.63 -9.72
CA TYR A 90 -1.36 0.31 -10.61
C TYR A 90 -1.32 1.35 -11.72
N PHE A 91 -0.24 2.13 -11.78
CA PHE A 91 -0.09 3.18 -12.79
C PHE A 91 0.65 2.66 -14.02
N ASN A 92 0.15 3.01 -15.21
CA ASN A 92 0.85 2.88 -16.46
C ASN A 92 0.87 4.25 -17.14
N MET A 93 2.04 4.91 -17.15
CA MET A 93 2.18 6.28 -17.67
C MET A 93 2.05 6.36 -19.19
N ASP A 94 2.18 5.23 -19.89
CA ASP A 94 1.96 5.14 -21.33
C ASP A 94 0.47 4.93 -21.69
N GLY A 95 -0.37 4.73 -20.68
CA GLY A 95 -1.81 4.53 -20.82
C GLY A 95 -2.26 3.13 -20.45
N HIS A 96 -3.53 3.02 -20.06
CA HIS A 96 -4.15 1.80 -19.54
C HIS A 96 -3.98 0.56 -20.43
N ASP A 97 -3.95 0.73 -21.74
CA ASP A 97 -3.97 -0.36 -22.73
C ASP A 97 -2.66 -0.42 -23.56
N SER A 98 -1.57 0.15 -23.05
CA SER A 98 -0.30 0.25 -23.78
C SER A 98 0.65 -0.94 -23.60
N GLY A 99 0.25 -1.98 -22.84
CA GLY A 99 1.07 -3.15 -22.55
C GLY A 99 1.77 -3.06 -21.19
N ASP A 100 3.01 -3.59 -21.10
CA ASP A 100 3.75 -3.62 -19.86
C ASP A 100 4.37 -2.26 -19.48
N VAL A 101 4.94 -2.18 -18.29
CA VAL A 101 5.57 -0.97 -17.73
C VAL A 101 7.11 -1.08 -17.65
N LEU A 102 7.69 -2.09 -18.28
CA LEU A 102 9.10 -2.43 -18.09
C LEU A 102 10.07 -1.35 -18.60
N SER A 103 9.64 -0.57 -19.60
CA SER A 103 10.41 0.57 -20.14
C SER A 103 10.30 1.84 -19.29
N GLN A 104 9.33 1.92 -18.40
CA GLN A 104 9.13 3.09 -17.55
C GLN A 104 10.25 3.21 -16.54
N LYS A 105 10.64 4.44 -16.28
CA LYS A 105 11.73 4.77 -15.38
C LYS A 105 11.19 5.14 -14.01
N VAL A 106 11.89 4.68 -12.98
CA VAL A 106 11.57 4.93 -11.59
C VAL A 106 12.78 5.49 -10.87
N TRP A 107 12.54 6.49 -10.04
CA TRP A 107 13.47 7.02 -9.06
C TRP A 107 12.79 7.02 -7.69
N ILE A 108 13.50 6.57 -6.64
CA ILE A 108 12.98 6.49 -5.28
C ILE A 108 14.02 7.06 -4.31
N ASP A 109 13.66 8.08 -3.54
CA ASP A 109 14.53 8.64 -2.50
C ASP A 109 14.48 7.81 -1.22
N ALA A 110 15.10 6.64 -1.27
CA ALA A 110 15.19 5.72 -0.15
C ALA A 110 16.54 5.02 -0.13
N ASP A 111 17.20 4.98 1.02
CA ASP A 111 18.42 4.21 1.22
C ASP A 111 18.13 2.77 1.66
N GLN A 112 16.90 2.49 2.09
CA GLN A 112 16.50 1.19 2.63
C GLN A 112 15.11 0.78 2.12
N PHE A 113 14.89 -0.53 2.14
CA PHE A 113 13.60 -1.17 1.94
C PHE A 113 13.33 -2.21 3.03
N THR A 114 12.09 -2.67 3.15
CA THR A 114 11.72 -3.74 4.08
C THR A 114 11.67 -5.07 3.35
N PRO A 115 12.62 -5.99 3.58
CA PRO A 115 12.59 -7.31 2.98
C PRO A 115 11.45 -8.14 3.54
N SER A 116 10.95 -9.06 2.72
CA SER A 116 9.90 -10.01 3.08
C SER A 116 10.42 -11.44 3.18
N ASP A 117 9.71 -12.26 3.97
CA ASP A 117 9.87 -13.70 3.95
C ASP A 117 9.19 -14.33 2.70
N ALA A 118 9.28 -15.64 2.55
CA ALA A 118 8.69 -16.36 1.42
C ALA A 118 7.14 -16.32 1.38
N THR A 119 6.49 -15.79 2.41
CA THR A 119 5.04 -15.58 2.48
C THR A 119 4.66 -14.10 2.28
N LEU A 120 5.62 -13.28 1.89
CA LEU A 120 5.49 -11.83 1.62
C LEU A 120 5.20 -10.98 2.87
N ILE A 121 5.53 -11.50 4.05
CA ILE A 121 5.44 -10.73 5.29
C ILE A 121 6.77 -10.03 5.55
N PRO A 122 6.77 -8.70 5.79
CA PRO A 122 7.98 -7.98 6.16
C PRO A 122 8.63 -8.57 7.42
N THR A 123 9.95 -8.78 7.36
CA THR A 123 10.70 -9.44 8.45
C THR A 123 10.97 -8.52 9.65
N GLY A 124 10.73 -7.21 9.50
CA GLY A 124 11.11 -6.18 10.46
C GLY A 124 12.53 -5.64 10.26
N GLU A 125 13.27 -6.18 9.29
CA GLU A 125 14.57 -5.65 8.87
C GLU A 125 14.40 -4.38 8.03
N TYR A 126 15.33 -3.44 8.13
CA TYR A 126 15.56 -2.36 7.18
C TYR A 126 16.86 -2.69 6.43
N ARG A 127 16.75 -3.06 5.16
CA ARG A 127 17.88 -3.48 4.33
C ARG A 127 18.33 -2.35 3.42
N ASP A 128 19.64 -2.11 3.37
CA ASP A 128 20.24 -1.12 2.47
C ASP A 128 20.01 -1.54 1.00
N VAL A 129 19.67 -0.56 0.14
CA VAL A 129 19.43 -0.81 -1.29
C VAL A 129 20.72 -0.96 -2.08
N THR A 130 21.85 -0.50 -1.55
CA THR A 130 23.15 -0.44 -2.25
C THR A 130 23.57 -1.81 -2.77
N GLY A 131 23.80 -1.91 -4.07
CA GLY A 131 24.24 -3.15 -4.72
C GLY A 131 23.15 -4.20 -4.86
N THR A 132 21.88 -3.84 -4.64
CA THR A 132 20.73 -4.71 -4.85
C THR A 132 19.89 -4.28 -6.06
N PRO A 133 19.01 -5.13 -6.59
CA PRO A 133 18.04 -4.74 -7.62
C PRO A 133 17.11 -3.59 -7.19
N PHE A 134 16.97 -3.36 -5.88
CA PHE A 134 16.10 -2.34 -5.29
C PHE A 134 16.71 -0.95 -5.23
N ASP A 135 17.94 -0.74 -5.72
CA ASP A 135 18.57 0.59 -5.75
C ASP A 135 18.02 1.46 -6.89
N PHE A 136 17.02 2.29 -6.56
CA PHE A 136 16.40 3.28 -7.45
C PHE A 136 16.80 4.73 -7.10
N ARG A 137 17.88 4.94 -6.34
CA ARG A 137 18.42 6.29 -6.05
C ARG A 137 19.02 6.96 -7.29
N THR A 138 19.38 6.17 -8.28
CA THR A 138 19.59 6.64 -9.65
C THR A 138 18.48 6.10 -10.52
N GLU A 139 17.86 6.97 -11.32
CA GLU A 139 16.76 6.60 -12.21
C GLU A 139 17.14 5.42 -13.11
N LYS A 140 16.33 4.38 -13.09
CA LYS A 140 16.48 3.21 -13.99
C LYS A 140 15.12 2.67 -14.43
N THR A 141 15.10 1.88 -15.49
CA THR A 141 13.87 1.25 -15.95
C THR A 141 13.44 0.12 -15.01
N ILE A 142 12.13 -0.10 -14.90
CA ILE A 142 11.56 -1.23 -14.13
C ILE A 142 12.12 -2.56 -14.64
N GLY A 143 12.21 -2.72 -15.95
CA GLY A 143 12.66 -3.97 -16.57
C GLY A 143 14.14 -4.29 -16.36
N GLN A 144 14.96 -3.33 -15.92
CA GLN A 144 16.42 -3.51 -15.83
C GLN A 144 16.81 -4.69 -14.94
N ASP A 145 16.22 -4.78 -13.76
CA ASP A 145 16.60 -5.78 -12.75
C ASP A 145 15.42 -6.60 -12.23
N ILE A 146 14.21 -6.47 -12.81
CA ILE A 146 12.99 -7.14 -12.32
C ILE A 146 13.07 -8.66 -12.36
N HIS A 147 13.99 -9.20 -13.16
CA HIS A 147 14.26 -10.64 -13.27
C HIS A 147 15.63 -11.04 -12.70
N ALA A 148 16.22 -10.19 -11.86
CA ALA A 148 17.51 -10.48 -11.25
C ALA A 148 17.46 -11.77 -10.40
N ASP A 149 18.59 -12.47 -10.33
CA ASP A 149 18.76 -13.63 -9.44
C ASP A 149 18.95 -13.18 -7.99
N ASP A 150 17.91 -12.60 -7.43
CA ASP A 150 17.85 -12.06 -6.07
C ASP A 150 16.70 -12.71 -5.30
N GLU A 151 16.91 -13.01 -4.02
CA GLU A 151 15.92 -13.66 -3.17
C GLU A 151 14.62 -12.84 -3.07
N GLN A 152 14.74 -11.52 -2.89
CA GLN A 152 13.59 -10.66 -2.68
C GLN A 152 12.80 -10.43 -3.97
N ILE A 153 13.47 -10.35 -5.12
CA ILE A 153 12.81 -10.35 -6.43
C ILE A 153 12.04 -11.66 -6.64
N LYS A 154 12.61 -12.80 -6.24
CA LYS A 154 11.91 -14.09 -6.35
C LYS A 154 10.72 -14.19 -5.41
N ASN A 155 10.85 -13.73 -4.17
CA ASN A 155 9.76 -13.72 -3.19
C ASN A 155 8.58 -12.88 -3.69
N GLY A 156 8.84 -11.65 -4.16
CA GLY A 156 7.81 -10.73 -4.65
C GLY A 156 7.29 -11.03 -6.05
N GLY A 157 7.96 -11.91 -6.80
CA GLY A 157 7.68 -12.07 -8.23
C GLY A 157 8.02 -10.80 -9.04
N GLY A 158 8.91 -9.98 -8.50
CA GLY A 158 9.29 -8.66 -8.97
C GLY A 158 9.47 -7.68 -7.81
N TYR A 159 9.24 -6.39 -8.06
CA TYR A 159 9.29 -5.36 -7.04
C TYR A 159 7.94 -5.26 -6.31
N ASP A 160 7.83 -5.85 -5.13
CA ASP A 160 6.64 -5.79 -4.27
C ASP A 160 7.05 -5.47 -2.82
N HIS A 161 7.91 -4.48 -2.66
CA HIS A 161 8.52 -4.15 -1.38
C HIS A 161 8.26 -2.70 -0.99
N ASN A 162 8.11 -2.49 0.31
CA ASN A 162 7.98 -1.16 0.87
C ASN A 162 9.36 -0.49 0.97
N TYR A 163 9.46 0.77 0.55
CA TYR A 163 10.64 1.59 0.68
C TYR A 163 10.56 2.52 1.90
N VAL A 164 11.67 2.68 2.59
CA VAL A 164 11.81 3.63 3.69
C VAL A 164 12.22 4.97 3.09
N LEU A 165 11.22 5.78 2.74
CA LEU A 165 11.47 7.08 2.13
C LEU A 165 12.18 8.02 3.09
N LYS A 166 13.09 8.86 2.57
CA LYS A 166 13.65 9.97 3.34
C LYS A 166 12.53 10.99 3.58
N THR A 167 12.35 11.35 4.83
CA THR A 167 11.46 12.45 5.24
C THR A 167 12.34 13.63 5.59
N ASP A 168 12.06 14.79 4.99
CA ASP A 168 12.69 16.07 5.35
C ASP A 168 12.31 16.49 6.79
#